data_68ed9274d53a22875cf386df470b3a68
#
_entry.id   68ed9274d53a22875cf386df470b3a68
#
_cell.length_a   1.000
_cell.length_b   1.000
_cell.length_c   1.000
_cell.angle_alpha   90.00
_cell.angle_beta   90.00
_cell.angle_gamma   90.00
#
_symmetry.space_group_name_H-M   'P 1'
#
loop_
_entity.id
_entity.type
_entity.pdbx_description
1 polymer ?
#
loop_
_entity_poly.entity_id
_entity_poly.type
_entity_poly.pdbx_seq_one_letter_code
_entity_poly.pdbx_strand_id
1 'polypeptide(L)'
;MKTNKIYKILNLYACLGGNRYKWDEVADIEVTAVEWDSELARMYQERFPNDTVIVADAHQYLLDHYKEFDFIWSSPPCPTNSRINISQKKVRKMVYPDMGLYQEIIFLDNFFDGKWVVENVIPYYKPLIPAQKRGRHLYWANFILPNIKPRDAIIRRWQLPQLEKHHNIDLSGYKGSQNKRQIARNLVDYEAGRTILET
;
A
#
# COMPACT_ATOMS: atom_id res chain seq x y z
N MET A 1 18.05 27.58 -4.90
CA MET A 1 18.87 26.54 -4.27
C MET A 1 17.94 25.38 -3.99
N LYS A 2 18.07 24.22 -4.65
CA LYS A 2 17.36 23.01 -4.26
C LYS A 2 17.86 22.65 -2.87
N THR A 3 17.01 22.68 -1.88
CA THR A 3 17.33 22.12 -0.55
C THR A 3 17.56 20.63 -0.75
N ASN A 4 18.79 20.17 -0.51
CA ASN A 4 19.16 18.74 -0.49
C ASN A 4 18.53 18.06 0.74
N LYS A 5 17.20 18.15 0.87
CA LYS A 5 16.49 17.42 1.94
C LYS A 5 16.20 16.02 1.43
N ILE A 6 16.77 15.02 2.06
CA ILE A 6 16.37 13.63 1.87
C ILE A 6 15.05 13.42 2.61
N TYR A 7 14.02 12.97 1.89
CA TYR A 7 12.70 12.69 2.48
C TYR A 7 12.68 11.30 3.10
N LYS A 8 12.39 11.23 4.39
CA LYS A 8 12.19 9.96 5.10
C LYS A 8 10.77 9.48 4.93
N ILE A 9 10.62 8.30 4.32
CA ILE A 9 9.32 7.72 3.99
C ILE A 9 9.12 6.41 4.73
N LEU A 10 7.98 6.27 5.40
CA LEU A 10 7.50 5.02 5.96
C LEU A 10 6.49 4.37 4.99
N ASN A 11 6.81 3.15 4.53
CA ASN A 11 5.96 2.35 3.65
C ASN A 11 5.44 1.13 4.42
N LEU A 12 4.23 1.22 4.91
CA LEU A 12 3.59 0.18 5.72
C LEU A 12 2.82 -0.81 4.85
N TYR A 13 2.83 -2.10 5.26
CA TYR A 13 2.26 -3.21 4.50
C TYR A 13 2.86 -3.28 3.10
N ALA A 14 4.18 -3.20 3.04
CA ALA A 14 4.93 -2.86 1.83
C ALA A 14 4.82 -3.91 0.72
N CYS A 15 4.52 -5.17 1.06
CA CYS A 15 4.47 -6.29 0.10
C CYS A 15 5.74 -6.31 -0.78
N LEU A 16 5.61 -6.20 -2.09
CA LEU A 16 6.72 -6.09 -3.05
C LEU A 16 6.98 -4.65 -3.54
N GLY A 17 6.49 -3.64 -2.82
CA GLY A 17 6.73 -2.24 -3.14
C GLY A 17 6.11 -1.78 -4.46
N GLY A 18 4.86 -2.16 -4.73
CA GLY A 18 4.17 -1.72 -5.93
C GLY A 18 4.09 -0.20 -6.01
N ASN A 19 3.65 0.46 -4.93
CA ASN A 19 3.61 1.92 -4.80
C ASN A 19 5.02 2.56 -4.85
N ARG A 20 6.04 1.88 -4.29
CA ARG A 20 7.42 2.35 -4.13
C ARG A 20 8.19 2.45 -5.47
N TYR A 21 7.83 1.65 -6.46
CA TYR A 21 8.66 1.33 -7.62
C TYR A 21 9.23 2.54 -8.39
N LYS A 22 8.54 3.68 -8.37
CA LYS A 22 8.99 4.90 -9.08
C LYS A 22 9.22 6.11 -8.16
N TRP A 23 9.36 5.91 -6.87
CA TRP A 23 9.55 7.03 -5.95
C TRP A 23 10.90 7.74 -6.13
N ASP A 24 11.94 7.00 -6.53
CA ASP A 24 13.28 7.60 -6.81
C ASP A 24 13.27 8.57 -8.00
N GLU A 25 12.22 8.51 -8.86
CA GLU A 25 12.04 9.47 -9.95
C GLU A 25 11.52 10.82 -9.45
N VAL A 26 11.00 10.88 -8.22
CA VAL A 26 10.30 12.05 -7.66
C VAL A 26 11.22 12.90 -6.79
N ALA A 27 11.98 12.28 -5.88
CA ALA A 27 12.80 12.97 -4.90
C ALA A 27 13.96 12.09 -4.41
N ASP A 28 14.93 12.72 -3.74
CA ASP A 28 15.93 12.01 -2.95
C ASP A 28 15.25 11.49 -1.67
N ILE A 29 15.17 10.17 -1.52
CA ILE A 29 14.38 9.51 -0.47
C ILE A 29 15.18 8.49 0.32
N GLU A 30 14.80 8.32 1.58
CA GLU A 30 15.19 7.24 2.47
C GLU A 30 13.90 6.50 2.88
N VAL A 31 13.77 5.23 2.50
CA VAL A 31 12.54 4.47 2.72
C VAL A 31 12.75 3.40 3.77
N THR A 32 11.87 3.38 4.77
CA THR A 32 11.68 2.25 5.67
C THR A 32 10.39 1.52 5.27
N ALA A 33 10.53 0.27 4.86
CA ALA A 33 9.42 -0.59 4.46
C ALA A 33 9.13 -1.61 5.56
N VAL A 34 7.87 -1.72 5.96
CA VAL A 34 7.44 -2.70 6.97
C VAL A 34 6.53 -3.74 6.33
N GLU A 35 6.92 -4.99 6.44
CA GLU A 35 6.21 -6.15 5.91
C GLU A 35 6.30 -7.30 6.92
N TRP A 36 5.17 -7.94 7.23
CA TRP A 36 5.13 -9.02 8.23
C TRP A 36 5.55 -10.38 7.66
N ASP A 37 5.33 -10.61 6.36
CA ASP A 37 5.75 -11.83 5.67
C ASP A 37 7.25 -11.73 5.33
N SER A 38 8.05 -12.51 6.01
CA SER A 38 9.51 -12.49 5.87
C SER A 38 9.99 -12.82 4.46
N GLU A 39 9.23 -13.63 3.70
CA GLU A 39 9.60 -13.96 2.33
C GLU A 39 9.30 -12.79 1.36
N LEU A 40 8.18 -12.08 1.56
CA LEU A 40 7.90 -10.85 0.82
C LEU A 40 8.88 -9.75 1.19
N ALA A 41 9.23 -9.62 2.46
CA ALA A 41 10.26 -8.68 2.93
C ALA A 41 11.63 -8.94 2.28
N ARG A 42 12.05 -10.22 2.19
CA ARG A 42 13.27 -10.61 1.49
C ARG A 42 13.24 -10.18 0.01
N MET A 43 12.14 -10.49 -0.68
CA MET A 43 11.97 -10.13 -2.10
C MET A 43 11.87 -8.62 -2.32
N TYR A 44 11.26 -7.90 -1.37
CA TYR A 44 11.27 -6.43 -1.37
C TYR A 44 12.70 -5.89 -1.27
N GLN A 45 13.48 -6.40 -0.31
CA GLN A 45 14.88 -5.96 -0.12
C GLN A 45 15.75 -6.25 -1.35
N GLU A 46 15.55 -7.37 -2.03
CA GLU A 46 16.24 -7.68 -3.29
C GLU A 46 15.88 -6.69 -4.41
N ARG A 47 14.62 -6.23 -4.43
CA ARG A 47 14.13 -5.26 -5.41
C ARG A 47 14.57 -3.83 -5.12
N PHE A 48 14.67 -3.46 -3.84
CA PHE A 48 15.04 -2.14 -3.36
C PHE A 48 16.18 -2.24 -2.35
N PRO A 49 17.41 -2.50 -2.81
CA PRO A 49 18.54 -2.80 -1.91
C PRO A 49 18.95 -1.64 -1.00
N ASN A 50 18.57 -0.41 -1.36
CA ASN A 50 18.89 0.80 -0.58
C ASN A 50 17.81 1.13 0.47
N ASP A 51 16.64 0.48 0.43
CA ASP A 51 15.59 0.68 1.41
C ASP A 51 15.89 -0.13 2.69
N THR A 52 15.47 0.36 3.84
CA THR A 52 15.50 -0.39 5.10
C THR A 52 14.22 -1.23 5.19
N VAL A 53 14.35 -2.57 5.30
CA VAL A 53 13.19 -3.47 5.41
C VAL A 53 13.09 -4.03 6.82
N ILE A 54 11.93 -3.86 7.44
CA ILE A 54 11.61 -4.33 8.79
C ILE A 54 10.54 -5.42 8.71
N VAL A 55 10.84 -6.59 9.28
CA VAL A 55 9.85 -7.67 9.41
C VAL A 55 9.14 -7.49 10.75
N ALA A 56 7.96 -6.87 10.71
CA ALA A 56 7.19 -6.54 11.91
C ALA A 56 5.69 -6.37 11.61
N ASP A 57 4.89 -6.22 12.67
CA ASP A 57 3.53 -5.71 12.56
C ASP A 57 3.56 -4.23 12.18
N ALA A 58 2.96 -3.90 11.03
CA ALA A 58 3.02 -2.56 10.46
C ALA A 58 2.23 -1.54 11.30
N HIS A 59 1.11 -1.95 11.90
CA HIS A 59 0.33 -1.07 12.77
C HIS A 59 1.10 -0.70 14.03
N GLN A 60 1.70 -1.68 14.71
CA GLN A 60 2.51 -1.41 15.90
C GLN A 60 3.73 -0.56 15.56
N TYR A 61 4.40 -0.86 14.44
CA TYR A 61 5.55 -0.07 13.98
C TYR A 61 5.17 1.40 13.72
N LEU A 62 4.01 1.64 13.11
CA LEU A 62 3.48 2.99 12.93
C LEU A 62 3.37 3.74 14.26
N LEU A 63 2.73 3.13 15.26
CA LEU A 63 2.51 3.77 16.57
C LEU A 63 3.82 4.13 17.29
N ASP A 64 4.85 3.30 17.12
CA ASP A 64 6.13 3.47 17.82
C ASP A 64 7.08 4.47 17.11
N HIS A 65 6.98 4.62 15.76
CA HIS A 65 8.00 5.27 14.94
C HIS A 65 7.52 6.44 14.07
N TYR A 66 6.22 6.76 14.02
CA TYR A 66 5.64 7.73 13.07
C TYR A 66 6.34 9.09 13.03
N LYS A 67 6.92 9.56 14.15
CA LYS A 67 7.60 10.86 14.25
C LYS A 67 8.95 10.93 13.52
N GLU A 68 9.47 9.80 13.07
CA GLU A 68 10.78 9.70 12.43
C GLU A 68 10.73 10.02 10.92
N PHE A 69 9.52 10.18 10.37
CA PHE A 69 9.27 10.27 8.93
C PHE A 69 8.67 11.60 8.51
N ASP A 70 8.87 11.96 7.24
CA ASP A 70 8.28 13.13 6.59
C ASP A 70 7.00 12.76 5.83
N PHE A 71 6.91 11.50 5.36
CA PHE A 71 5.77 10.97 4.62
C PHE A 71 5.45 9.53 5.06
N ILE A 72 4.18 9.22 5.22
CA ILE A 72 3.71 7.87 5.56
C ILE A 72 2.72 7.36 4.51
N TRP A 73 3.03 6.20 3.93
CA TRP A 73 2.12 5.42 3.11
C TRP A 73 1.68 4.17 3.86
N SER A 74 0.37 3.95 3.98
CA SER A 74 -0.19 2.75 4.56
C SER A 74 -1.19 2.08 3.61
N SER A 75 -1.05 0.76 3.40
CA SER A 75 -1.98 -0.06 2.62
C SER A 75 -2.45 -1.27 3.43
N PRO A 76 -3.29 -1.05 4.48
CA PRO A 76 -3.71 -2.10 5.38
C PRO A 76 -4.41 -3.26 4.66
N PRO A 77 -4.37 -4.49 5.19
CA PRO A 77 -4.99 -5.66 4.58
C PRO A 77 -6.49 -5.45 4.27
N CYS A 78 -6.89 -5.73 3.04
CA CYS A 78 -8.24 -5.50 2.53
C CYS A 78 -9.24 -6.69 2.62
N PRO A 79 -8.89 -7.92 3.03
CA PRO A 79 -9.79 -9.07 2.90
C PRO A 79 -11.14 -8.89 3.60
N THR A 80 -11.17 -8.25 4.76
CA THR A 80 -12.38 -8.03 5.56
C THR A 80 -13.26 -6.91 5.01
N ASN A 81 -12.69 -5.97 4.27
CA ASN A 81 -13.36 -4.79 3.72
C ASN A 81 -13.88 -5.03 2.29
N SER A 82 -13.26 -5.96 1.55
CA SER A 82 -13.51 -6.16 0.13
C SER A 82 -14.94 -6.60 -0.20
N ARG A 83 -15.49 -6.09 -1.31
CA ARG A 83 -16.79 -6.53 -1.88
C ARG A 83 -16.86 -8.03 -2.17
N ILE A 84 -15.72 -8.70 -2.33
CA ILE A 84 -15.63 -10.15 -2.49
C ILE A 84 -16.19 -10.85 -1.25
N ASN A 85 -16.00 -10.30 -0.06
CA ASN A 85 -16.53 -10.85 1.18
C ASN A 85 -18.06 -11.05 1.13
N ILE A 86 -18.80 -10.04 0.63
CA ILE A 86 -20.27 -10.17 0.45
C ILE A 86 -20.62 -11.11 -0.72
N SER A 87 -19.91 -11.03 -1.84
CA SER A 87 -20.24 -11.87 -3.00
C SER A 87 -20.07 -13.36 -2.71
N GLN A 88 -19.27 -13.72 -1.72
CA GLN A 88 -19.03 -15.09 -1.27
C GLN A 88 -19.87 -15.50 -0.05
N LYS A 89 -20.81 -14.65 0.41
CA LYS A 89 -21.66 -14.89 1.59
C LYS A 89 -22.38 -16.26 1.57
N LYS A 90 -22.75 -16.76 0.41
CA LYS A 90 -23.40 -18.07 0.26
C LYS A 90 -22.45 -19.25 0.41
N VAL A 91 -21.14 -19.03 0.30
CA VAL A 91 -20.12 -20.09 0.22
C VAL A 91 -19.18 -20.06 1.44
N ARG A 92 -19.00 -18.90 2.05
CA ARG A 92 -18.09 -18.70 3.20
C ARG A 92 -18.79 -17.92 4.31
N LYS A 93 -18.37 -18.19 5.58
CA LYS A 93 -18.72 -17.34 6.70
C LYS A 93 -18.19 -15.92 6.44
N MET A 94 -19.04 -14.91 6.58
CA MET A 94 -18.61 -13.51 6.49
C MET A 94 -17.63 -13.19 7.61
N VAL A 95 -16.59 -12.41 7.27
CA VAL A 95 -15.66 -11.84 8.24
C VAL A 95 -16.07 -10.39 8.47
N TYR A 96 -16.12 -9.99 9.74
CA TYR A 96 -16.40 -8.60 10.11
C TYR A 96 -15.30 -7.66 9.63
N PRO A 97 -15.62 -6.38 9.31
CA PRO A 97 -14.62 -5.40 8.92
C PRO A 97 -13.56 -5.25 10.01
N ASP A 98 -12.31 -5.28 9.58
CA ASP A 98 -11.20 -4.88 10.43
C ASP A 98 -11.22 -3.35 10.57
N MET A 99 -11.35 -2.87 11.79
CA MET A 99 -11.41 -1.45 12.11
C MET A 99 -10.02 -0.80 12.22
N GLY A 100 -8.94 -1.59 12.16
CA GLY A 100 -7.56 -1.09 12.16
C GLY A 100 -7.31 -0.07 11.05
N LEU A 101 -7.92 -0.24 9.87
CA LEU A 101 -7.91 0.77 8.81
C LEU A 101 -8.32 2.17 9.30
N TYR A 102 -9.44 2.28 10.02
CA TYR A 102 -9.93 3.57 10.51
C TYR A 102 -9.14 4.07 11.71
N GLN A 103 -8.60 3.17 12.52
CA GLN A 103 -7.70 3.53 13.61
C GLN A 103 -6.46 4.22 13.08
N GLU A 104 -5.82 3.70 12.03
CA GLU A 104 -4.66 4.34 11.39
C GLU A 104 -5.00 5.70 10.78
N ILE A 105 -6.15 5.83 10.09
CA ILE A 105 -6.59 7.11 9.53
C ILE A 105 -6.76 8.15 10.62
N ILE A 106 -7.48 7.81 11.70
CA ILE A 106 -7.72 8.72 12.84
C ILE A 106 -6.39 9.07 13.51
N PHE A 107 -5.51 8.09 13.68
CA PHE A 107 -4.21 8.30 14.29
C PHE A 107 -3.35 9.26 13.47
N LEU A 108 -3.19 9.02 12.17
CA LEU A 108 -2.39 9.86 11.29
C LEU A 108 -2.95 11.28 11.19
N ASP A 109 -4.27 11.43 11.10
CA ASP A 109 -4.92 12.73 10.98
C ASP A 109 -4.76 13.62 12.24
N ASN A 110 -4.61 13.00 13.41
CA ASN A 110 -4.54 13.74 14.67
C ASN A 110 -3.15 13.86 15.29
N PHE A 111 -2.22 12.96 14.94
CA PHE A 111 -0.92 12.87 15.62
C PHE A 111 0.29 13.02 14.71
N PHE A 112 0.12 12.94 13.38
CA PHE A 112 1.22 13.05 12.44
C PHE A 112 1.19 14.37 11.70
N ASP A 113 2.25 15.17 11.84
CA ASP A 113 2.36 16.50 11.22
C ASP A 113 2.80 16.45 9.75
N GLY A 114 3.34 15.32 9.28
CA GLY A 114 3.79 15.13 7.90
C GLY A 114 2.66 14.83 6.93
N LYS A 115 3.00 14.61 5.67
CA LYS A 115 2.04 14.11 4.67
C LYS A 115 1.81 12.62 4.82
N TRP A 116 0.56 12.19 4.73
CA TRP A 116 0.22 10.78 4.82
C TRP A 116 -0.87 10.37 3.84
N VAL A 117 -0.86 9.13 3.45
CA VAL A 117 -1.90 8.48 2.66
C VAL A 117 -2.16 7.07 3.16
N VAL A 118 -3.44 6.74 3.36
CA VAL A 118 -3.92 5.39 3.61
C VAL A 118 -4.72 4.93 2.39
N GLU A 119 -4.38 3.77 1.84
CA GLU A 119 -5.01 3.21 0.64
C GLU A 119 -5.76 1.94 1.01
N ASN A 120 -6.95 1.74 0.44
CA ASN A 120 -7.65 0.46 0.51
C ASN A 120 -8.61 0.27 -0.66
N VAL A 121 -9.13 -0.94 -0.81
CA VAL A 121 -10.16 -1.24 -1.82
C VAL A 121 -11.48 -0.54 -1.48
N ILE A 122 -12.35 -0.35 -2.48
CA ILE A 122 -13.72 0.12 -2.25
C ILE A 122 -14.46 -0.95 -1.44
N PRO A 123 -14.89 -0.64 -0.19
CA PRO A 123 -15.52 -1.62 0.68
C PRO A 123 -16.95 -1.97 0.23
N TYR A 124 -17.53 -3.00 0.84
CA TYR A 124 -18.91 -3.40 0.63
C TYR A 124 -19.91 -2.54 1.41
N TYR A 125 -19.44 -1.73 2.33
CA TYR A 125 -20.21 -0.78 3.14
C TYR A 125 -19.86 0.66 2.76
N LYS A 126 -20.63 1.63 3.24
CA LYS A 126 -20.27 3.04 3.10
C LYS A 126 -19.09 3.35 4.01
N PRO A 127 -17.98 3.92 3.48
CA PRO A 127 -16.84 4.29 4.32
C PRO A 127 -17.26 5.18 5.50
N LEU A 128 -16.71 4.94 6.67
CA LEU A 128 -17.02 5.71 7.88
C LEU A 128 -16.42 7.12 7.82
N ILE A 129 -15.25 7.24 7.21
CA ILE A 129 -14.56 8.49 6.97
C ILE A 129 -14.59 8.78 5.47
N PRO A 130 -14.92 10.01 5.03
CA PRO A 130 -14.90 10.38 3.62
C PRO A 130 -13.53 10.14 2.98
N ALA A 131 -13.52 9.56 1.80
CA ALA A 131 -12.30 9.20 1.08
C ALA A 131 -12.29 9.77 -0.33
N GLN A 132 -11.11 9.97 -0.88
CA GLN A 132 -10.89 10.34 -2.27
C GLN A 132 -10.82 9.07 -3.12
N LYS A 133 -11.75 8.92 -4.06
CA LYS A 133 -11.76 7.73 -4.95
C LYS A 133 -10.85 7.95 -6.15
N ARG A 134 -9.96 7.00 -6.41
CA ARG A 134 -9.15 6.93 -7.62
C ARG A 134 -9.18 5.50 -8.18
N GLY A 135 -9.71 5.36 -9.38
CA GLY A 135 -9.90 4.05 -9.99
C GLY A 135 -10.75 3.10 -9.13
N ARG A 136 -10.15 1.98 -8.74
CA ARG A 136 -10.78 0.93 -7.92
C ARG A 136 -10.44 0.99 -6.43
N HIS A 137 -9.70 2.03 -6.00
CA HIS A 137 -9.27 2.22 -4.62
C HIS A 137 -9.84 3.49 -4.01
N LEU A 138 -9.91 3.51 -2.71
CA LEU A 138 -10.14 4.67 -1.87
C LEU A 138 -8.83 5.07 -1.21
N TYR A 139 -8.67 6.36 -1.07
CA TYR A 139 -7.53 6.97 -0.42
C TYR A 139 -8.00 7.98 0.61
N TRP A 140 -7.42 7.92 1.78
CA TRP A 140 -7.51 8.93 2.83
C TRP A 140 -6.16 9.62 2.91
N ALA A 141 -6.12 10.91 2.91
CA ALA A 141 -4.90 11.69 2.94
C ALA A 141 -5.19 13.08 3.49
N ASN A 142 -4.22 13.72 4.13
CA ASN A 142 -4.32 15.11 4.59
C ASN A 142 -4.05 16.15 3.49
N PHE A 143 -4.04 15.72 2.24
CA PHE A 143 -3.93 16.58 1.05
C PHE A 143 -4.87 16.10 -0.06
N ILE A 144 -5.07 16.98 -1.07
CA ILE A 144 -5.88 16.61 -2.24
C ILE A 144 -5.03 15.79 -3.20
N LEU A 145 -5.48 14.58 -3.48
CA LEU A 145 -4.79 13.68 -4.41
C LEU A 145 -4.91 14.19 -5.86
N PRO A 146 -3.85 14.06 -6.64
CA PRO A 146 -3.88 14.35 -8.07
C PRO A 146 -4.86 13.44 -8.82
N ASN A 147 -5.17 13.81 -10.05
CA ASN A 147 -6.01 12.96 -10.88
C ASN A 147 -5.18 11.79 -11.43
N ILE A 148 -5.33 10.63 -10.80
CA ILE A 148 -4.63 9.40 -11.19
C ILE A 148 -5.46 8.71 -12.27
N LYS A 149 -4.92 8.62 -13.48
CA LYS A 149 -5.53 7.81 -14.55
C LYS A 149 -5.32 6.33 -14.23
N PRO A 150 -6.39 5.54 -14.07
CA PRO A 150 -6.21 4.09 -13.86
C PRO A 150 -5.54 3.50 -15.10
N ARG A 151 -4.46 2.76 -14.91
CA ARG A 151 -3.75 2.11 -16.01
C ARG A 151 -4.56 0.97 -16.63
N ASP A 152 -5.39 0.27 -15.80
CA ASP A 152 -6.27 -0.79 -16.30
C ASP A 152 -7.45 -1.12 -15.37
N ALA A 153 -8.65 -1.17 -15.93
CA ALA A 153 -9.87 -1.49 -15.20
C ALA A 153 -10.09 -3.00 -14.96
N ILE A 154 -9.35 -3.89 -15.63
CA ILE A 154 -9.68 -5.32 -15.75
C ILE A 154 -8.66 -6.26 -15.07
N ILE A 155 -7.77 -5.72 -14.24
CA ILE A 155 -6.72 -6.48 -13.53
C ILE A 155 -7.25 -7.76 -12.81
N ARG A 156 -8.48 -7.74 -12.30
CA ARG A 156 -9.04 -8.92 -11.59
C ARG A 156 -9.14 -10.17 -12.48
N ARG A 157 -9.19 -10.03 -13.81
CA ARG A 157 -9.27 -11.15 -14.77
C ARG A 157 -7.89 -11.65 -15.22
N TRP A 158 -6.84 -10.90 -14.94
CA TRP A 158 -5.50 -11.23 -15.38
C TRP A 158 -4.95 -12.45 -14.64
N GLN A 159 -4.22 -13.24 -15.39
CA GLN A 159 -3.42 -14.34 -14.83
C GLN A 159 -2.09 -13.80 -14.31
N LEU A 160 -1.34 -14.64 -13.58
CA LEU A 160 -0.09 -14.24 -12.95
C LEU A 160 0.91 -13.58 -13.93
N PRO A 161 1.21 -14.12 -15.12
CA PRO A 161 2.18 -13.49 -16.03
C PRO A 161 1.80 -12.08 -16.47
N GLN A 162 0.50 -11.80 -16.63
CA GLN A 162 0.02 -10.46 -16.99
C GLN A 162 0.20 -9.47 -15.83
N LEU A 163 -0.03 -9.93 -14.60
CA LEU A 163 0.16 -9.13 -13.39
C LEU A 163 1.64 -8.85 -13.13
N GLU A 164 2.49 -9.85 -13.29
CA GLU A 164 3.95 -9.71 -13.16
C GLU A 164 4.48 -8.67 -14.15
N LYS A 165 4.09 -8.79 -15.42
CA LYS A 165 4.44 -7.79 -16.45
C LYS A 165 3.94 -6.39 -16.10
N HIS A 166 2.69 -6.26 -15.59
CA HIS A 166 2.09 -4.97 -15.24
C HIS A 166 2.83 -4.27 -14.11
N HIS A 167 3.20 -5.02 -13.08
CA HIS A 167 3.87 -4.49 -11.89
C HIS A 167 5.39 -4.53 -11.97
N ASN A 168 5.94 -5.06 -13.08
CA ASN A 168 7.37 -5.29 -13.27
C ASN A 168 7.97 -6.07 -12.09
N ILE A 169 7.39 -7.24 -11.80
CA ILE A 169 7.82 -8.16 -10.74
C ILE A 169 8.01 -9.57 -11.29
N ASP A 170 8.79 -10.36 -10.57
CA ASP A 170 8.92 -11.80 -10.78
C ASP A 170 8.65 -12.53 -9.45
N LEU A 171 7.62 -13.36 -9.43
CA LEU A 171 7.25 -14.18 -8.28
C LEU A 171 7.74 -15.63 -8.40
N SER A 172 8.56 -15.97 -9.41
CA SER A 172 9.08 -17.34 -9.58
C SER A 172 9.85 -17.80 -8.35
N GLY A 173 10.66 -16.92 -7.75
CA GLY A 173 11.46 -17.15 -6.55
C GLY A 173 10.69 -17.12 -5.22
N TYR A 174 9.39 -16.82 -5.20
CA TYR A 174 8.60 -16.78 -3.97
C TYR A 174 8.39 -18.18 -3.40
N LYS A 175 8.79 -18.37 -2.14
CA LYS A 175 8.74 -19.66 -1.40
C LYS A 175 7.72 -19.65 -0.24
N GLY A 176 7.04 -18.54 -0.01
CA GLY A 176 6.05 -18.42 1.05
C GLY A 176 4.74 -19.16 0.76
N SER A 177 3.82 -19.11 1.70
CA SER A 177 2.53 -19.83 1.66
C SER A 177 1.41 -19.07 0.95
N GLN A 178 1.59 -17.80 0.64
CA GLN A 178 0.55 -16.97 0.02
C GLN A 178 0.39 -17.30 -1.48
N ASN A 179 -0.80 -17.10 -2.00
CA ASN A 179 -1.06 -17.29 -3.42
C ASN A 179 -0.40 -16.19 -4.26
N LYS A 180 0.55 -16.55 -5.13
CA LYS A 180 1.31 -15.61 -5.97
C LYS A 180 0.44 -14.65 -6.78
N ARG A 181 -0.67 -15.13 -7.36
CA ARG A 181 -1.61 -14.29 -8.10
C ARG A 181 -2.32 -13.30 -7.16
N GLN A 182 -2.59 -13.69 -5.91
CA GLN A 182 -3.18 -12.77 -4.93
C GLN A 182 -2.18 -11.69 -4.51
N ILE A 183 -0.93 -12.04 -4.27
CA ILE A 183 0.17 -11.09 -4.01
C ILE A 183 0.21 -10.04 -5.13
N ALA A 184 0.34 -10.49 -6.39
CA ALA A 184 0.43 -9.58 -7.53
C ALA A 184 -0.82 -8.70 -7.73
N ARG A 185 -2.01 -9.18 -7.37
CA ARG A 185 -3.27 -8.41 -7.43
C ARG A 185 -3.42 -7.37 -6.34
N ASN A 186 -2.75 -7.57 -5.21
CA ASN A 186 -2.81 -6.66 -4.07
C ASN A 186 -1.83 -5.49 -4.21
N LEU A 187 -0.90 -5.55 -5.16
CA LEU A 187 0.04 -4.46 -5.39
C LEU A 187 -0.67 -3.19 -5.84
N VAL A 188 -0.31 -2.10 -5.23
CA VAL A 188 -0.72 -0.77 -5.67
C VAL A 188 -0.02 -0.44 -7.00
N ASP A 189 -0.72 0.22 -7.90
CA ASP A 189 -0.15 0.68 -9.16
C ASP A 189 0.97 1.70 -8.92
N TYR A 190 2.12 1.49 -9.54
CA TYR A 190 3.29 2.31 -9.31
C TYR A 190 3.15 3.75 -9.85
N GLU A 191 2.33 3.98 -10.87
CA GLU A 191 2.04 5.35 -11.31
C GLU A 191 1.18 6.10 -10.28
N ALA A 192 0.27 5.39 -9.61
CA ALA A 192 -0.45 5.97 -8.48
C ALA A 192 0.51 6.33 -7.35
N GLY A 193 1.43 5.41 -7.00
CA GLY A 193 2.47 5.66 -6.00
C GLY A 193 3.32 6.89 -6.34
N ARG A 194 3.85 6.96 -7.56
CA ARG A 194 4.66 8.07 -8.05
C ARG A 194 3.90 9.40 -7.98
N THR A 195 2.72 9.44 -8.59
CA THR A 195 1.93 10.67 -8.72
C THR A 195 1.46 11.22 -7.36
N ILE A 196 1.20 10.34 -6.38
CA ILE A 196 0.83 10.75 -5.02
C ILE A 196 2.04 11.33 -4.29
N LEU A 197 3.24 10.77 -4.46
CA LEU A 197 4.44 11.29 -3.82
C LEU A 197 4.88 12.64 -4.39
N GLU A 198 4.59 12.93 -5.67
CA GLU A 198 4.87 14.22 -6.32
C GLU A 198 4.07 15.41 -5.71
N THR A 199 3.00 15.14 -4.96
CA THR A 199 2.13 16.17 -4.37
C THR A 199 2.70 16.73 -3.09
#